data_3ae7ec711e9a9e2ccfbf54e8b94438dd
#
_entry.id   3ae7ec711e9a9e2ccfbf54e8b94438dd
#
_cell.length_a   1.000
_cell.length_b   1.000
_cell.length_c   1.000
_cell.angle_alpha   90.00
_cell.angle_beta   90.00
_cell.angle_gamma   90.00
#
_symmetry.space_group_name_H-M   'P 1'
#
loop_
_entity.id
_entity.type
_entity.pdbx_description
1 polymer ?
#
loop_
_entity_poly.entity_id
_entity_poly.type
_entity_poly.pdbx_seq_one_letter_code
_entity_poly.pdbx_strand_id
1 'polypeptide(L)'
;MGYTTEFTGAVKLGRKLTMVEAKELLELAESGDSEKVTGIRSYFQWVPADTLEHIVWDGNEKFYHYTEQLDWLCKWLEERGISANGELYWQGEETGDTGLLVVTDNKVTRKKNAGPSGKSPRPLSLEDLGRMALGLMTAS
;
A
#
# COMPACT_ATOMS: atom_id res chain seq x y z
N MET A 1 -12.47 -18.60 -10.51
CA MET A 1 -11.78 -18.35 -9.24
C MET A 1 -10.47 -17.67 -9.49
N GLY A 2 -10.17 -16.63 -8.75
CA GLY A 2 -8.91 -15.93 -8.88
C GLY A 2 -7.79 -16.59 -8.08
N TYR A 3 -6.57 -16.24 -8.42
CA TYR A 3 -5.39 -16.63 -7.66
C TYR A 3 -5.17 -15.61 -6.53
N THR A 4 -5.01 -16.08 -5.30
CA THR A 4 -4.82 -15.22 -4.15
C THR A 4 -3.34 -15.10 -3.77
N THR A 5 -2.88 -13.87 -3.59
CA THR A 5 -1.54 -13.58 -3.10
C THR A 5 -1.67 -12.75 -1.82
N GLU A 6 -1.00 -13.18 -0.76
CA GLU A 6 -1.00 -12.46 0.51
C GLU A 6 0.31 -11.70 0.68
N PHE A 7 0.24 -10.56 1.33
CA PHE A 7 1.41 -9.70 1.56
C PHE A 7 1.59 -9.41 3.04
N THR A 8 2.85 -9.35 3.46
CA THR A 8 3.23 -8.88 4.80
C THR A 8 4.33 -7.84 4.66
N GLY A 9 4.60 -7.11 5.74
CA GLY A 9 5.58 -6.05 5.72
C GLY A 9 4.94 -4.70 5.40
N ALA A 10 5.77 -3.70 5.24
CA ALA A 10 5.32 -2.34 4.98
C ALA A 10 6.39 -1.52 4.29
N VAL A 11 5.96 -0.51 3.54
CA VAL A 11 6.85 0.51 2.99
C VAL A 11 6.83 1.70 3.93
N LYS A 12 7.98 2.10 4.43
CA LYS A 12 8.13 3.24 5.33
C LYS A 12 8.21 4.53 4.52
N LEU A 13 7.44 5.54 4.94
CA LEU A 13 7.43 6.85 4.30
C LEU A 13 8.33 7.83 5.06
N GLY A 14 8.93 8.76 4.35
CA GLY A 14 9.82 9.77 4.93
C GLY A 14 9.11 10.80 5.79
N ARG A 15 7.80 10.93 5.66
CA ARG A 15 6.96 11.75 6.52
C ARG A 15 5.57 11.14 6.60
N LYS A 16 4.77 11.61 7.55
CA LYS A 16 3.37 11.20 7.63
C LYS A 16 2.58 11.76 6.45
N LEU A 17 1.63 10.98 5.96
CA LEU A 17 0.66 11.47 5.00
C LEU A 17 -0.26 12.47 5.69
N THR A 18 -0.68 13.49 4.95
CA THR A 18 -1.73 14.38 5.42
C THR A 18 -3.07 13.64 5.34
N MET A 19 -4.07 14.15 6.05
CA MET A 19 -5.42 13.55 5.99
C MET A 19 -5.96 13.54 4.57
N VAL A 20 -5.69 14.59 3.79
CA VAL A 20 -6.13 14.70 2.41
C VAL A 20 -5.45 13.64 1.54
N GLU A 21 -4.15 13.46 1.71
CA GLU A 21 -3.39 12.45 0.96
C GLU A 21 -3.86 11.04 1.30
N ALA A 22 -4.05 10.75 2.57
CA ALA A 22 -4.52 9.44 3.02
C ALA A 22 -5.92 9.15 2.49
N LYS A 23 -6.81 10.13 2.54
CA LYS A 23 -8.17 10.00 2.02
C LYS A 23 -8.18 9.72 0.53
N GLU A 24 -7.35 10.41 -0.23
CA GLU A 24 -7.24 10.21 -1.69
C GLU A 24 -6.87 8.77 -2.02
N LEU A 25 -5.87 8.22 -1.33
CA LEU A 25 -5.44 6.84 -1.55
C LEU A 25 -6.51 5.83 -1.13
N LEU A 26 -7.19 6.07 -0.01
CA LEU A 26 -8.26 5.19 0.45
C LEU A 26 -9.46 5.20 -0.51
N GLU A 27 -9.82 6.36 -1.03
CA GLU A 27 -10.90 6.47 -2.00
C GLU A 27 -10.55 5.75 -3.30
N LEU A 28 -9.29 5.81 -3.71
CA LEU A 28 -8.82 5.06 -4.87
C LEU A 28 -8.98 3.55 -4.66
N ALA A 29 -8.63 3.06 -3.47
CA ALA A 29 -8.78 1.65 -3.11
C ALA A 29 -10.25 1.23 -3.08
N GLU A 30 -11.14 2.11 -2.58
CA GLU A 30 -12.57 1.82 -2.49
C GLU A 30 -13.29 1.91 -3.83
N SER A 31 -12.71 2.58 -4.82
CA SER A 31 -13.36 2.82 -6.11
C SER A 31 -13.57 1.56 -6.94
N GLY A 32 -12.88 0.47 -6.61
CA GLY A 32 -12.89 -0.75 -7.41
C GLY A 32 -11.84 -0.70 -8.51
N ASP A 33 -12.23 -0.34 -9.71
CA ASP A 33 -11.27 -0.25 -10.83
C ASP A 33 -10.53 1.08 -10.80
N SER A 34 -9.22 1.02 -10.65
CA SER A 34 -8.37 2.20 -10.57
C SER A 34 -7.85 2.70 -11.92
N GLU A 35 -8.25 2.07 -13.02
CA GLU A 35 -7.69 2.34 -14.37
C GLU A 35 -7.70 3.82 -14.75
N LYS A 36 -8.77 4.54 -14.40
CA LYS A 36 -8.89 5.97 -14.74
C LYS A 36 -7.82 6.85 -14.09
N VAL A 37 -7.30 6.40 -12.96
CA VAL A 37 -6.32 7.17 -12.19
C VAL A 37 -4.90 6.63 -12.43
N THR A 38 -4.72 5.31 -12.31
CA THR A 38 -3.40 4.69 -12.40
C THR A 38 -3.01 4.27 -13.82
N GLY A 39 -3.99 4.12 -14.71
CA GLY A 39 -3.76 3.55 -16.03
C GLY A 39 -3.64 2.03 -16.00
N ILE A 40 -3.84 1.41 -14.86
CA ILE A 40 -3.71 -0.03 -14.66
C ILE A 40 -5.08 -0.64 -14.37
N ARG A 41 -5.47 -1.62 -15.16
CA ARG A 41 -6.78 -2.26 -15.02
C ARG A 41 -6.77 -3.32 -13.94
N SER A 42 -6.85 -2.87 -12.67
CA SER A 42 -6.94 -3.75 -11.52
C SER A 42 -7.39 -2.95 -10.30
N TYR A 43 -7.76 -3.66 -9.23
CA TYR A 43 -8.03 -3.01 -7.96
C TYR A 43 -6.74 -2.44 -7.40
N PHE A 44 -6.83 -1.30 -6.76
CA PHE A 44 -5.72 -0.68 -6.06
C PHE A 44 -5.79 -1.11 -4.59
N GLN A 45 -4.79 -1.84 -4.12
CA GLN A 45 -4.81 -2.42 -2.78
C GLN A 45 -3.61 -2.05 -1.90
N TRP A 46 -2.79 -1.11 -2.35
CA TRP A 46 -1.72 -0.55 -1.53
C TRP A 46 -2.24 0.69 -0.82
N VAL A 47 -2.46 0.59 0.49
CA VAL A 47 -3.15 1.64 1.25
C VAL A 47 -2.28 2.17 2.39
N PRO A 48 -2.57 3.39 2.90
CA PRO A 48 -1.89 3.87 4.08
C PRO A 48 -2.18 2.97 5.28
N ALA A 49 -1.18 2.78 6.13
CA ALA A 49 -1.38 2.15 7.42
C ALA A 49 -1.95 3.16 8.41
N ASP A 50 -2.43 2.69 9.56
CA ASP A 50 -2.99 3.56 10.61
C ASP A 50 -1.93 4.51 11.20
N THR A 51 -0.65 4.24 10.99
CA THR A 51 0.45 5.12 11.38
C THR A 51 0.56 6.37 10.51
N LEU A 52 -0.03 6.35 9.31
CA LEU A 52 0.14 7.36 8.26
C LEU A 52 1.59 7.47 7.75
N GLU A 53 2.48 6.65 8.26
CA GLU A 53 3.91 6.63 7.87
C GLU A 53 4.29 5.37 7.09
N HIS A 54 3.33 4.51 6.80
CA HIS A 54 3.58 3.25 6.12
C HIS A 54 2.52 2.99 5.05
N ILE A 55 2.92 2.25 4.02
CA ILE A 55 2.01 1.70 3.03
C ILE A 55 1.97 0.19 3.25
N VAL A 56 0.77 -0.37 3.26
CA VAL A 56 0.54 -1.80 3.48
C VAL A 56 -0.50 -2.34 2.50
N TRP A 57 -0.60 -3.66 2.39
CA TRP A 57 -1.67 -4.33 1.66
C TRP A 57 -2.96 -4.23 2.46
N ASP A 58 -4.09 -4.00 1.78
CA ASP A 58 -5.38 -3.82 2.44
C ASP A 58 -6.03 -5.14 2.90
N GLY A 59 -5.43 -6.28 2.58
CA GLY A 59 -5.94 -7.58 2.98
C GLY A 59 -6.96 -8.20 2.03
N ASN A 60 -7.36 -7.50 0.98
CA ASN A 60 -8.34 -8.02 0.04
C ASN A 60 -7.73 -8.97 -0.98
N GLU A 61 -8.52 -9.91 -1.46
CA GLU A 61 -8.10 -10.91 -2.43
C GLU A 61 -8.00 -10.32 -3.85
N LYS A 62 -7.41 -11.08 -4.75
CA LYS A 62 -7.37 -10.78 -6.19
C LYS A 62 -6.57 -9.52 -6.51
N PHE A 63 -5.42 -9.37 -5.87
CA PHE A 63 -4.54 -8.26 -6.18
C PHE A 63 -3.65 -8.60 -7.38
N TYR A 64 -4.11 -8.21 -8.56
CA TYR A 64 -3.34 -8.37 -9.79
C TYR A 64 -2.57 -7.08 -10.10
N HIS A 65 -1.47 -7.21 -10.83
CA HIS A 65 -0.63 -6.06 -11.20
C HIS A 65 -0.13 -5.28 -9.97
N TYR A 66 0.12 -6.00 -8.89
CA TYR A 66 0.52 -5.37 -7.62
C TYR A 66 1.86 -4.64 -7.72
N THR A 67 2.79 -5.15 -8.53
CA THR A 67 4.09 -4.49 -8.74
C THR A 67 3.91 -3.16 -9.49
N GLU A 68 3.11 -3.16 -10.54
CA GLU A 68 2.82 -1.97 -11.34
C GLU A 68 2.06 -0.92 -10.52
N GLN A 69 1.11 -1.36 -9.69
CA GLN A 69 0.36 -0.48 -8.79
C GLN A 69 1.30 0.15 -7.76
N LEU A 70 2.22 -0.62 -7.22
CA LEU A 70 3.19 -0.11 -6.26
C LEU A 70 4.14 0.91 -6.91
N ASP A 71 4.57 0.63 -8.13
CA ASP A 71 5.41 1.57 -8.88
C ASP A 71 4.68 2.89 -9.12
N TRP A 72 3.40 2.82 -9.51
CA TRP A 72 2.57 4.01 -9.66
C TRP A 72 2.50 4.80 -8.35
N LEU A 73 2.27 4.10 -7.24
CA LEU A 73 2.18 4.75 -5.93
C LEU A 73 3.50 5.42 -5.54
N CYS A 74 4.62 4.79 -5.80
CA CYS A 74 5.93 5.36 -5.50
C CYS A 74 6.17 6.65 -6.28
N LYS A 75 5.72 6.72 -7.52
CA LYS A 75 5.80 7.94 -8.33
C LYS A 75 4.86 9.03 -7.79
N TRP A 76 3.66 8.63 -7.38
CA TRP A 76 2.69 9.54 -6.75
C TRP A 76 3.28 10.18 -5.48
N LEU A 77 3.97 9.36 -4.67
CA LEU A 77 4.65 9.82 -3.46
C LEU A 77 5.82 10.75 -3.80
N GLU A 78 6.61 10.39 -4.80
CA GLU A 78 7.77 11.18 -5.21
C GLU A 78 7.35 12.58 -5.66
N GLU A 79 6.26 12.68 -6.40
CA GLU A 79 5.70 13.98 -6.84
C GLU A 79 5.35 14.88 -5.66
N ARG A 80 5.08 14.31 -4.50
CA ARG A 80 4.73 15.03 -3.27
C ARG A 80 5.90 15.18 -2.31
N GLY A 81 7.09 14.82 -2.76
CA GLY A 81 8.30 14.93 -1.93
C GLY A 81 8.36 13.91 -0.82
N ILE A 82 7.65 12.78 -0.94
CA ILE A 82 7.63 11.74 0.08
C ILE A 82 8.53 10.60 -0.37
N SER A 83 9.58 10.32 0.40
CA SER A 83 10.43 9.16 0.13
C SER A 83 9.75 7.88 0.62
N ALA A 84 10.01 6.79 -0.07
CA ALA A 84 9.45 5.48 0.26
C ALA A 84 10.56 4.43 0.24
N ASN A 85 10.66 3.65 1.30
CA ASN A 85 11.65 2.60 1.45
C ASN A 85 11.05 1.46 2.27
N GLY A 86 11.32 0.22 1.89
CA GLY A 86 10.83 -0.91 2.66
C GLY A 86 10.70 -2.17 1.83
N GLU A 87 10.13 -3.18 2.45
CA GLU A 87 9.97 -4.48 1.84
C GLU A 87 8.58 -5.03 2.08
N LEU A 88 8.00 -5.63 1.03
CA LEU A 88 6.71 -6.30 1.08
C LEU A 88 6.93 -7.72 0.60
N TYR A 89 6.67 -8.68 1.49
CA TYR A 89 6.81 -10.10 1.18
C TYR A 89 5.49 -10.63 0.63
N TRP A 90 5.55 -11.35 -0.51
CA TRP A 90 4.35 -11.99 -1.03
C TRP A 90 4.42 -13.50 -0.89
N GLN A 91 3.24 -14.10 -0.72
CA GLN A 91 3.05 -15.54 -0.76
C GLN A 91 1.78 -15.84 -1.55
N GLY A 92 1.94 -16.52 -2.68
CA GLY A 92 0.82 -16.97 -3.48
C GLY A 92 0.24 -18.27 -2.96
N GLU A 93 -0.81 -18.75 -3.61
CA GLU A 93 -1.47 -20.00 -3.25
C GLU A 93 -0.58 -21.22 -3.48
N GLU A 94 0.27 -21.17 -4.50
CA GLU A 94 1.17 -22.27 -4.81
C GLU A 94 2.40 -22.27 -3.91
N THR A 95 2.81 -23.45 -3.46
CA THR A 95 4.03 -23.62 -2.69
C THR A 95 5.23 -23.15 -3.50
N GLY A 96 6.05 -22.28 -2.90
CA GLY A 96 7.23 -21.74 -3.58
C GLY A 96 6.98 -20.46 -4.33
N ASP A 97 5.71 -20.02 -4.48
CA ASP A 97 5.41 -18.72 -5.06
C ASP A 97 5.55 -17.66 -3.97
N THR A 98 6.78 -17.28 -3.69
CA THR A 98 7.11 -16.30 -2.65
C THR A 98 8.14 -15.31 -3.18
N GLY A 99 8.21 -14.15 -2.56
CA GLY A 99 9.22 -13.16 -2.92
C GLY A 99 9.08 -11.87 -2.16
N LEU A 100 9.87 -10.89 -2.57
CA LEU A 100 9.89 -9.56 -2.00
C LEU A 100 9.68 -8.51 -3.08
N LEU A 101 8.87 -7.52 -2.75
CA LEU A 101 8.90 -6.23 -3.45
C LEU A 101 9.75 -5.31 -2.58
N VAL A 102 10.88 -4.87 -3.10
CA VAL A 102 11.79 -3.98 -2.38
C VAL A 102 11.63 -2.58 -2.94
N VAL A 103 11.35 -1.63 -2.06
CA VAL A 103 11.27 -0.22 -2.44
C VAL A 103 12.49 0.49 -1.87
N THR A 104 13.27 1.13 -2.73
CA THR A 104 14.43 1.92 -2.34
C THR A 104 14.34 3.27 -3.03
N ASP A 105 14.21 4.32 -2.25
CA ASP A 105 14.06 5.69 -2.77
C ASP A 105 13.03 5.77 -3.88
N ASN A 106 11.82 5.24 -3.60
CA ASN A 106 10.68 5.25 -4.53
C ASN A 106 10.85 4.39 -5.78
N LYS A 107 11.82 3.47 -5.78
CA LYS A 107 12.02 2.54 -6.88
C LYS A 107 11.69 1.12 -6.44
N VAL A 108 10.86 0.46 -7.21
CA VAL A 108 10.39 -0.91 -6.91
C VAL A 108 11.26 -1.92 -7.62
N THR A 109 11.74 -2.90 -6.87
CA THR A 109 12.49 -4.04 -7.37
C THR A 109 11.83 -5.32 -6.88
N ARG A 110 11.76 -6.33 -7.72
CA ARG A 110 11.13 -7.60 -7.39
C ARG A 110 12.20 -8.69 -7.24
N LYS A 111 12.13 -9.45 -6.13
CA LYS A 111 13.02 -10.59 -5.88
C LYS A 111 12.19 -11.82 -5.56
N LYS A 112 12.50 -12.95 -6.17
CA LYS A 112 11.79 -14.22 -5.93
C LYS A 112 12.46 -15.01 -4.81
N ASN A 113 11.70 -15.92 -4.19
CA ASN A 113 12.17 -16.88 -3.19
C ASN A 113 12.81 -16.21 -1.97
N ALA A 114 12.25 -15.09 -1.54
CA ALA A 114 12.72 -14.39 -0.36
C ALA A 114 11.85 -14.75 0.84
N GLY A 115 12.43 -14.68 2.03
CA GLY A 115 11.69 -14.94 3.26
C GLY A 115 10.86 -13.74 3.71
N PRO A 116 10.01 -13.93 4.73
CA PRO A 116 9.12 -12.86 5.19
C PRO A 116 9.89 -11.71 5.80
N SER A 117 9.40 -10.50 5.55
CA SER A 117 9.88 -9.30 6.21
C SER A 117 9.10 -9.10 7.53
N GLY A 118 9.34 -8.04 8.24
CA GLY A 118 8.77 -7.80 9.55
C GLY A 118 7.24 -7.69 9.58
N LYS A 119 6.71 -7.35 10.73
CA LYS A 119 5.27 -7.21 10.94
C LYS A 119 4.71 -6.01 10.20
N SER A 120 3.47 -6.15 9.74
CA SER A 120 2.74 -5.05 9.09
C SER A 120 1.94 -4.27 10.12
N PRO A 121 1.96 -2.94 10.09
CA PRO A 121 0.96 -2.17 10.82
C PRO A 121 -0.41 -2.39 10.20
N ARG A 122 -1.46 -2.03 10.94
CA ARG A 122 -2.84 -2.23 10.49
C ARG A 122 -3.18 -1.26 9.34
N PRO A 123 -3.88 -1.72 8.31
CA PRO A 123 -4.36 -0.81 7.25
C PRO A 123 -5.33 0.23 7.82
N LEU A 124 -5.22 1.44 7.30
CA LEU A 124 -6.13 2.53 7.64
C LEU A 124 -7.46 2.31 6.93
N SER A 125 -8.58 2.58 7.60
CA SER A 125 -9.90 2.57 6.99
C SER A 125 -10.44 3.99 6.91
N LEU A 126 -11.50 4.19 6.10
CA LEU A 126 -12.17 5.49 6.04
C LEU A 126 -12.77 5.84 7.40
N GLU A 127 -13.24 4.84 8.16
CA GLU A 127 -13.73 5.04 9.52
C GLU A 127 -12.63 5.54 10.44
N ASP A 128 -11.43 4.95 10.38
CA ASP A 128 -10.27 5.41 11.15
C ASP A 128 -9.92 6.85 10.83
N LEU A 129 -9.95 7.18 9.55
CA LEU A 129 -9.64 8.53 9.08
C LEU A 129 -10.65 9.54 9.63
N GLY A 130 -11.93 9.17 9.64
CA GLY A 130 -12.99 10.00 10.24
C GLY A 130 -12.76 10.24 11.72
N ARG A 131 -12.38 9.20 12.45
CA ARG A 131 -12.09 9.32 13.89
C ARG A 131 -10.87 10.20 14.15
N MET A 132 -9.83 10.08 13.34
CA MET A 132 -8.63 10.91 13.45
C MET A 132 -8.96 12.38 13.22
N ALA A 133 -9.76 12.67 12.19
CA ALA A 133 -10.18 14.04 11.89
C ALA A 133 -11.00 14.62 13.04
N LEU A 134 -11.93 13.83 13.60
CA LEU A 134 -12.76 14.25 14.71
C LEU A 134 -11.92 14.50 15.98
N GLY A 135 -10.94 13.62 16.23
CA GLY A 135 -10.02 13.78 17.34
C GLY A 135 -9.19 15.06 17.24
N LEU A 136 -8.75 15.41 16.05
CA LEU A 136 -8.02 16.66 15.81
C LEU A 136 -8.91 17.89 16.07
N MET A 137 -10.20 17.78 15.76
CA MET A 137 -11.14 18.89 16.01
C MET A 137 -11.46 19.06 17.49
N THR A 138 -11.43 17.97 18.25
CA THR A 138 -11.77 17.99 19.68
C THR A 138 -10.56 18.17 20.59
N ALA A 139 -9.35 17.96 20.07
CA ALA A 139 -8.12 18.05 20.85
C ALA A 139 -7.56 19.47 20.95
N SER A 140 -8.18 20.41 20.32
CA SER A 140 -7.75 21.81 20.32
C SER A 140 -8.03 22.53 21.63
#